data_cd20544656df6d5dbef65aa0b1719eeb
#
_entry.id   cd20544656df6d5dbef65aa0b1719eeb
#
_cell.length_a   1.000
_cell.length_b   1.000
_cell.length_c   1.000
_cell.angle_alpha   90.00
_cell.angle_beta   90.00
_cell.angle_gamma   90.00
#
_symmetry.space_group_name_H-M   'P 1'
#
loop_
_entity.id
_entity.type
_entity.pdbx_description
1 polymer ?
#
loop_
_entity_poly.entity_id
_entity_poly.type
_entity_poly.pdbx_seq_one_letter_code
_entity_poly.pdbx_strand_id
1 'polypeptide(L)'
;TGEAQVIRYEAAVDCGTPVNPNLARVQAEGGILQGIGMALTENVTYDDRGMPQENSLMQYKIPARNDIGHIHVVFESSYEGTGPFGAKSIGEVVINTPLPAVADAIYHATHKRFYELPITREQIALAGQ
;
A
#
# COMPACT_ATOMS: atom_id res chain seq x y z
N THR A 1 -16.50 -10.97 -10.72
CA THR A 1 -15.37 -10.50 -11.57
C THR A 1 -14.03 -10.57 -10.85
N GLY A 2 -14.01 -10.67 -9.51
CA GLY A 2 -12.80 -10.67 -8.70
C GLY A 2 -12.09 -9.31 -8.62
N GLU A 3 -12.68 -8.25 -9.13
CA GLU A 3 -12.09 -6.92 -9.08
C GLU A 3 -12.15 -6.36 -7.66
N ALA A 4 -11.00 -5.97 -7.13
CA ALA A 4 -10.86 -5.25 -5.86
C ALA A 4 -10.52 -3.79 -6.14
N GLN A 5 -11.24 -2.87 -5.50
CA GLN A 5 -10.99 -1.44 -5.57
C GLN A 5 -10.89 -0.86 -4.16
N VAL A 6 -9.82 -0.16 -3.87
CA VAL A 6 -9.67 0.59 -2.62
C VAL A 6 -10.42 1.91 -2.76
N ILE A 7 -11.59 2.01 -2.14
CA ILE A 7 -12.43 3.21 -2.18
C ILE A 7 -12.03 4.23 -1.11
N ARG A 8 -11.46 3.78 -0.01
CA ARG A 8 -11.02 4.60 1.11
C ARG A 8 -9.93 3.88 1.91
N TYR A 9 -8.91 4.63 2.33
CA TYR A 9 -7.86 4.17 3.21
C TYR A 9 -7.65 5.21 4.33
N GLU A 10 -7.70 4.78 5.58
CA GLU A 10 -7.45 5.61 6.76
C GLU A 10 -6.14 5.15 7.42
N ALA A 11 -5.28 6.08 7.73
CA ALA A 11 -4.02 5.81 8.43
C ALA A 11 -3.80 6.73 9.61
N ALA A 12 -3.37 6.16 10.72
CA ALA A 12 -2.80 6.89 11.85
C ALA A 12 -1.30 6.62 11.89
N VAL A 13 -0.49 7.66 11.88
CA VAL A 13 0.97 7.57 11.79
C VAL A 13 1.60 8.32 12.95
N ASP A 14 2.44 7.63 13.70
CA ASP A 14 3.31 8.26 14.68
C ASP A 14 4.69 8.51 14.05
N CYS A 15 4.95 9.74 13.66
CA CYS A 15 6.28 10.20 13.21
C CYS A 15 6.90 11.19 14.21
N GLY A 16 6.47 11.15 15.46
CA GLY A 16 6.86 12.13 16.46
C GLY A 16 6.33 13.52 16.11
N THR A 17 7.13 14.55 16.30
CA THR A 17 6.80 15.90 15.83
C THR A 17 7.06 16.00 14.33
N PRO A 18 6.04 16.16 13.48
CA PRO A 18 6.24 16.35 12.05
C PRO A 18 6.95 17.68 11.78
N VAL A 19 8.17 17.65 11.23
CA VAL A 19 8.93 18.87 10.90
C VAL A 19 8.20 19.73 9.88
N ASN A 20 7.56 19.10 8.91
CA ASN A 20 6.65 19.75 7.97
C ASN A 20 5.41 18.85 7.77
N PRO A 21 4.27 19.18 8.37
CA PRO A 21 3.07 18.35 8.32
C PRO A 21 2.54 18.09 6.90
N ASN A 22 2.67 19.06 6.00
CA ASN A 22 2.21 18.90 4.62
C ASN A 22 3.09 17.91 3.84
N LEU A 23 4.41 18.04 3.95
CA LEU A 23 5.34 17.11 3.31
C LEU A 23 5.26 15.72 3.95
N ALA A 24 5.08 15.64 5.27
CA ALA A 24 4.85 14.38 5.97
C ALA A 24 3.60 13.66 5.44
N ARG A 25 2.51 14.39 5.19
CA ARG A 25 1.29 13.82 4.62
C ARG A 25 1.53 13.31 3.20
N VAL A 26 2.17 14.09 2.34
CA VAL A 26 2.49 13.66 0.96
C VAL A 26 3.35 12.40 0.96
N GLN A 27 4.34 12.32 1.85
CA GLN A 27 5.16 11.12 2.03
C GLN A 27 4.32 9.92 2.46
N ALA A 28 3.43 10.12 3.43
CA ALA A 28 2.57 9.04 3.93
C ALA A 28 1.59 8.54 2.87
N GLU A 29 0.90 9.45 2.18
CA GLU A 29 -0.03 9.10 1.10
C GLU A 29 0.70 8.36 -0.04
N GLY A 30 1.90 8.81 -0.42
CA GLY A 30 2.71 8.16 -1.43
C GLY A 30 3.16 6.75 -1.05
N GLY A 31 3.61 6.54 0.19
CA GLY A 31 4.00 5.21 0.68
C GLY A 31 2.81 4.26 0.82
N ILE A 32 1.66 4.76 1.26
CA ILE A 32 0.41 3.99 1.29
C ILE A 32 0.02 3.53 -0.11
N LEU A 33 0.06 4.44 -1.10
CA LEU A 33 -0.24 4.11 -2.50
C LEU A 33 0.70 3.02 -3.03
N GLN A 34 1.99 3.11 -2.74
CA GLN A 34 2.98 2.11 -3.11
C GLN A 34 2.64 0.73 -2.50
N GLY A 35 2.32 0.68 -1.20
CA GLY A 35 1.95 -0.58 -0.55
C GLY A 35 0.64 -1.19 -1.10
N ILE A 36 -0.33 -0.36 -1.49
CA ILE A 36 -1.55 -0.83 -2.18
C ILE A 36 -1.19 -1.41 -3.55
N GLY A 37 -0.29 -0.78 -4.30
CA GLY A 37 0.21 -1.31 -5.57
C GLY A 37 0.85 -2.69 -5.41
N MET A 38 1.72 -2.84 -4.43
CA MET A 38 2.35 -4.14 -4.10
C MET A 38 1.31 -5.21 -3.72
N ALA A 39 0.22 -4.82 -3.10
CA ALA A 39 -0.84 -5.75 -2.70
C ALA A 39 -1.70 -6.23 -3.88
N LEU A 40 -1.95 -5.39 -4.90
CA LEU A 40 -2.99 -5.63 -5.90
C LEU A 40 -2.51 -5.68 -7.36
N THR A 41 -1.46 -4.93 -7.72
CA THR A 41 -1.15 -4.67 -9.14
C THR A 41 0.30 -4.87 -9.55
N GLU A 42 1.23 -4.60 -8.65
CA GLU A 42 2.65 -4.63 -8.97
C GLU A 42 3.20 -6.06 -8.86
N ASN A 43 3.69 -6.58 -9.97
CA ASN A 43 4.29 -7.91 -10.07
C ASN A 43 5.48 -7.86 -11.00
N VAL A 44 6.49 -8.67 -10.72
CA VAL A 44 7.63 -8.89 -11.61
C VAL A 44 7.79 -10.39 -11.80
N THR A 45 7.65 -10.84 -13.05
CA THR A 45 7.87 -12.22 -13.46
C THR A 45 9.12 -12.33 -14.34
N TYR A 46 9.70 -13.52 -14.39
CA TYR A 46 10.91 -13.78 -15.15
C TYR A 46 10.67 -14.91 -16.14
N ASP A 47 11.30 -14.80 -17.30
CA ASP A 47 11.35 -15.90 -18.27
C ASP A 47 12.37 -16.96 -17.84
N ASP A 48 12.47 -18.06 -18.61
CA ASP A 48 13.40 -19.17 -18.37
C ASP A 48 14.89 -18.76 -18.44
N ARG A 49 15.18 -17.56 -18.95
CA ARG A 49 16.52 -16.98 -19.02
C ARG A 49 16.80 -15.98 -17.92
N GLY A 50 15.84 -15.76 -17.00
CA GLY A 50 15.94 -14.82 -15.91
C GLY A 50 15.73 -13.35 -16.32
N MET A 51 15.13 -13.10 -17.49
CA MET A 51 14.81 -11.74 -17.93
C MET A 51 13.45 -11.32 -17.40
N PRO A 52 13.32 -10.10 -16.79
CA PRO A 52 12.04 -9.61 -16.31
C PRO A 52 11.07 -9.37 -17.48
N GLN A 53 9.84 -9.83 -17.34
CA GLN A 53 8.80 -9.65 -18.35
C GLN A 53 8.13 -8.29 -18.23
N GLU A 54 7.92 -7.79 -17.00
CA GLU A 54 7.41 -6.44 -16.72
C GLU A 54 8.55 -5.42 -16.77
N ASN A 55 9.15 -5.23 -17.94
CA ASN A 55 10.33 -4.39 -18.13
C ASN A 55 10.03 -2.94 -18.55
N SER A 56 8.77 -2.55 -18.56
CA SER A 56 8.32 -1.19 -18.83
C SER A 56 7.06 -0.85 -18.07
N LEU A 57 6.72 0.44 -17.95
CA LEU A 57 5.48 0.89 -17.31
C LEU A 57 4.21 0.51 -18.11
N MET A 58 4.35 -0.07 -19.30
CA MET A 58 3.22 -0.69 -19.98
C MET A 58 2.83 -2.04 -19.39
N GLN A 59 3.80 -2.80 -18.89
CA GLN A 59 3.59 -4.10 -18.24
C GLN A 59 3.54 -3.98 -16.71
N TYR A 60 4.47 -3.25 -16.10
CA TYR A 60 4.51 -3.02 -14.67
C TYR A 60 3.46 -1.99 -14.24
N LYS A 61 2.48 -2.42 -13.43
CA LYS A 61 1.27 -1.65 -13.13
C LYS A 61 1.35 -0.92 -11.79
N ILE A 62 1.97 0.26 -11.80
CA ILE A 62 1.93 1.19 -10.67
C ILE A 62 0.53 1.81 -10.61
N PRO A 63 -0.14 1.84 -9.45
CA PRO A 63 -1.43 2.48 -9.32
C PRO A 63 -1.36 3.98 -9.62
N ALA A 64 -2.29 4.47 -10.41
CA ALA A 64 -2.48 5.90 -10.67
C ALA A 64 -3.50 6.50 -9.69
N ARG A 65 -3.60 7.84 -9.67
CA ARG A 65 -4.54 8.54 -8.77
C ARG A 65 -6.00 8.10 -8.96
N ASN A 66 -6.37 7.70 -10.17
CA ASN A 66 -7.73 7.27 -10.48
C ASN A 66 -8.06 5.84 -10.05
N ASP A 67 -7.04 5.03 -9.74
CA ASP A 67 -7.20 3.64 -9.33
C ASP A 67 -7.51 3.51 -7.85
N ILE A 68 -7.27 4.56 -7.08
CA ILE A 68 -7.41 4.60 -5.63
C ILE A 68 -8.41 5.69 -5.25
N GLY A 69 -9.27 5.39 -4.29
CA GLY A 69 -10.20 6.35 -3.72
C GLY A 69 -9.50 7.36 -2.80
N HIS A 70 -10.12 7.67 -1.68
CA HIS A 70 -9.59 8.66 -0.75
C HIS A 70 -8.60 8.03 0.22
N ILE A 71 -7.39 8.62 0.31
CA ILE A 71 -6.41 8.32 1.37
C ILE A 71 -6.46 9.46 2.37
N HIS A 72 -6.67 9.13 3.65
CA HIS A 72 -6.68 10.09 4.74
C HIS A 72 -5.65 9.69 5.79
N VAL A 73 -4.75 10.61 6.13
CA VAL A 73 -3.67 10.40 7.10
C VAL A 73 -3.82 11.36 8.25
N VAL A 74 -3.83 10.83 9.46
CA VAL A 74 -3.72 11.59 10.70
C VAL A 74 -2.37 11.30 11.37
N PHE A 75 -1.75 12.31 11.95
CA PHE A 75 -0.53 12.14 12.71
C PHE A 75 -0.87 12.14 14.21
N GLU A 76 -0.36 11.11 14.89
CA GLU A 76 -0.36 11.11 16.35
C GLU A 76 0.64 12.14 16.86
N SER A 77 0.21 12.95 17.81
CA SER A 77 1.07 13.96 18.43
C SER A 77 1.91 13.31 19.53
N SER A 78 3.14 12.96 19.21
CA SER A 78 4.12 12.47 20.17
C SER A 78 5.41 13.28 20.09
N TYR A 79 6.25 13.17 21.12
CA TYR A 79 7.55 13.81 21.15
C TYR A 79 8.62 12.76 21.44
N GLU A 80 9.53 12.57 20.48
CA GLU A 80 10.66 11.65 20.64
C GLU A 80 11.88 12.38 21.22
N GLY A 81 12.17 12.13 22.49
CA GLY A 81 13.25 12.83 23.20
C GLY A 81 14.65 12.59 22.67
N THR A 82 14.88 11.50 21.91
CA THR A 82 16.17 11.18 21.29
C THR A 82 16.26 11.65 19.84
N GLY A 83 15.13 12.06 19.26
CA GLY A 83 15.08 12.56 17.87
C GLY A 83 15.25 14.08 17.79
N PRO A 84 15.69 14.61 16.64
CA PRO A 84 15.84 16.04 16.43
C PRO A 84 14.46 16.71 16.49
N PHE A 85 14.31 17.68 17.39
CA PHE A 85 13.06 18.41 17.61
C PHE A 85 11.84 17.50 17.94
N GLY A 86 12.07 16.30 18.48
CA GLY A 86 11.04 15.34 18.79
C GLY A 86 10.51 14.54 17.58
N ALA A 87 11.20 14.59 16.42
CA ALA A 87 10.79 13.89 15.21
C ALA A 87 11.23 12.42 15.22
N LYS A 88 10.42 11.56 14.59
CA LYS A 88 10.76 10.18 14.19
C LYS A 88 10.79 10.06 12.67
N SER A 89 11.34 8.96 12.17
CA SER A 89 11.32 8.67 10.72
C SER A 89 9.89 8.51 10.20
N ILE A 90 9.68 8.95 8.95
CA ILE A 90 8.40 8.75 8.23
C ILE A 90 8.62 8.12 6.84
N GLY A 91 9.87 7.88 6.45
CA GLY A 91 10.21 7.46 5.08
C GLY A 91 9.48 6.21 4.61
N GLU A 92 9.62 5.09 5.33
CA GLU A 92 9.13 3.78 4.87
C GLU A 92 8.09 3.14 5.80
N VAL A 93 7.86 3.69 6.99
CA VAL A 93 6.90 3.14 7.96
C VAL A 93 5.49 3.00 7.37
N VAL A 94 5.14 3.87 6.47
CA VAL A 94 3.83 3.94 5.82
C VAL A 94 3.60 2.90 4.71
N ILE A 95 4.66 2.22 4.25
CA ILE A 95 4.56 1.14 3.25
C ILE A 95 4.16 -0.19 3.91
N ASN A 96 4.48 -0.37 5.19
CA ASN A 96 4.33 -1.66 5.87
C ASN A 96 2.86 -2.05 6.11
N THR A 97 1.99 -1.08 6.31
CA THR A 97 0.61 -1.31 6.74
C THR A 97 -0.39 -1.58 5.60
N PRO A 98 -0.23 -1.06 4.38
CA PRO A 98 -1.24 -1.25 3.32
C PRO A 98 -1.40 -2.69 2.86
N LEU A 99 -0.33 -3.46 2.76
CA LEU A 99 -0.42 -4.86 2.32
C LEU A 99 -1.32 -5.70 3.23
N PRO A 100 -1.05 -5.77 4.55
CA PRO A 100 -1.94 -6.53 5.44
C PRO A 100 -3.34 -5.93 5.54
N ALA A 101 -3.49 -4.61 5.49
CA ALA A 101 -4.80 -3.96 5.55
C ALA A 101 -5.68 -4.29 4.33
N VAL A 102 -5.09 -4.28 3.13
CA VAL A 102 -5.78 -4.67 1.89
C VAL A 102 -6.13 -6.16 1.91
N ALA A 103 -5.18 -7.02 2.29
CA ALA A 103 -5.42 -8.46 2.39
C ALA A 103 -6.53 -8.78 3.40
N ASP A 104 -6.58 -8.07 4.52
CA ASP A 104 -7.61 -8.25 5.52
C ASP A 104 -8.97 -7.72 5.08
N ALA A 105 -9.01 -6.60 4.36
CA ALA A 105 -10.24 -6.07 3.76
C ALA A 105 -10.82 -7.07 2.72
N ILE A 106 -9.98 -7.69 1.89
CA ILE A 106 -10.41 -8.74 0.95
C ILE A 106 -10.92 -9.97 1.72
N TYR A 107 -10.25 -10.35 2.80
CA TYR A 107 -10.74 -11.44 3.66
C TYR A 107 -12.13 -11.14 4.23
N HIS A 108 -12.37 -9.92 4.71
CA HIS A 108 -13.68 -9.53 5.22
C HIS A 108 -14.78 -9.56 4.14
N ALA A 109 -14.41 -9.26 2.89
CA ALA A 109 -15.34 -9.30 1.78
C ALA A 109 -15.62 -10.72 1.24
N THR A 110 -14.63 -11.62 1.31
CA THR A 110 -14.68 -12.93 0.66
C THR A 110 -14.68 -14.12 1.63
N HIS A 111 -14.31 -13.90 2.88
CA HIS A 111 -14.01 -14.91 3.90
C HIS A 111 -12.91 -15.92 3.51
N LYS A 112 -12.01 -15.50 2.56
CA LYS A 112 -10.86 -16.28 2.10
C LYS A 112 -9.56 -15.53 2.37
N ARG A 113 -8.56 -16.25 2.88
CA ARG A 113 -7.19 -15.73 3.07
C ARG A 113 -6.35 -15.97 1.84
N PHE A 114 -5.57 -14.95 1.47
CA PHE A 114 -4.59 -15.01 0.40
C PHE A 114 -3.20 -14.84 1.01
N TYR A 115 -2.24 -15.66 0.58
CA TYR A 115 -0.89 -15.73 1.14
C TYR A 115 0.19 -15.40 0.11
N GLU A 116 -0.22 -15.10 -1.13
CA GLU A 116 0.64 -14.69 -2.23
C GLU A 116 0.26 -13.30 -2.72
N LEU A 117 1.25 -12.49 -3.08
CA LEU A 117 1.08 -11.14 -3.60
C LEU A 117 1.64 -11.05 -5.02
N PRO A 118 1.06 -10.17 -5.85
CA PRO A 118 -0.18 -9.43 -5.62
C PRO A 118 -1.40 -10.36 -5.57
N ILE A 119 -2.44 -9.94 -4.82
CA ILE A 119 -3.72 -10.67 -4.79
C ILE A 119 -4.45 -10.38 -6.12
N THR A 120 -4.47 -11.37 -7.01
CA THR A 120 -4.99 -11.19 -8.37
C THR A 120 -6.52 -11.26 -8.43
N ARG A 121 -7.08 -10.70 -9.49
CA ARG A 121 -8.54 -10.78 -9.77
C ARG A 121 -9.00 -12.23 -9.90
N GLU A 122 -8.17 -13.07 -10.53
CA GLU A 122 -8.45 -14.50 -10.71
C GLU A 122 -8.54 -15.22 -9.36
N GLN A 123 -7.59 -14.98 -8.46
CA GLN A 123 -7.62 -15.56 -7.12
C GLN A 123 -8.87 -15.15 -6.36
N ILE A 124 -9.27 -13.88 -6.41
CA ILE A 124 -10.47 -13.39 -5.75
C ILE A 124 -11.73 -14.00 -6.38
N ALA A 125 -11.82 -14.06 -7.72
CA ALA A 125 -12.97 -14.62 -8.41
C ALA A 125 -13.17 -16.11 -8.12
N LEU A 126 -12.07 -16.88 -8.05
CA LEU A 126 -12.12 -18.32 -7.74
C LEU A 126 -12.39 -18.60 -6.26
N ALA A 127 -12.10 -17.66 -5.38
CA ALA A 127 -12.38 -17.80 -3.95
C ALA A 127 -13.88 -17.82 -3.61
N GLY A 128 -14.72 -17.34 -4.50
CA GLY A 128 -16.20 -17.30 -4.35
C GLY A 128 -16.93 -18.54 -4.85
N GLN A 129 -16.18 -19.53 -5.34
CA GLN A 129 -16.71 -20.84 -5.76
C GLN A 129 -16.48 -21.88 -4.68
#